data_88102344511ad80b67d68ccbe88be971
#
_entry.id   88102344511ad80b67d68ccbe88be971
#
_cell.length_a   1.000
_cell.length_b   1.000
_cell.length_c   1.000
_cell.angle_alpha   90.00
_cell.angle_beta   90.00
_cell.angle_gamma   90.00
#
_symmetry.space_group_name_H-M   'P 1'
#
loop_
_entity.id
_entity.type
_entity.pdbx_description
1 polymer ?
#
loop_
_entity_poly.entity_id
_entity_poly.type
_entity_poly.pdbx_seq_one_letter_code
_entity_poly.pdbx_strand_id
1 'polypeptide(L)'
;LAMKELDHIVRLKKLGVQVDYYMMDAFWFDVNEGYRKWRPDCWPEGPKRWLDACKREGIKPGLWFSTNLLRIGGEANTMKIIPEWESSVAEDGTTLCLFRGGYLHHLMQTLQMYADMGIKMFKFDFAYFDAATPDAKCTMLPTDIEEQNKNAFISAIKEFRYRNPDVLFIGYNGFGGDMENTVTPFRKTVDLRWLEIFDTMYCGDPR
;
A
#
# COMPACT_ATOMS: atom_id res chain seq x y z
N LEU A 1 1.97 11.90 -17.17
CA LEU A 1 2.62 10.59 -17.36
C LEU A 1 1.58 9.47 -17.45
N ALA A 2 0.74 9.22 -16.43
CA ALA A 2 -0.20 8.10 -16.37
C ALA A 2 -1.14 7.94 -17.58
N MET A 3 -1.67 9.03 -18.13
CA MET A 3 -2.48 8.98 -19.35
C MET A 3 -1.68 8.53 -20.58
N LYS A 4 -0.40 8.90 -20.69
CA LYS A 4 0.47 8.43 -21.78
C LYS A 4 0.76 6.94 -21.65
N GLU A 5 1.00 6.46 -20.44
CA GLU A 5 1.19 5.03 -20.18
C GLU A 5 -0.07 4.23 -20.50
N LEU A 6 -1.25 4.75 -20.15
CA LEU A 6 -2.51 4.12 -20.52
C LEU A 6 -2.67 4.05 -22.06
N ASP A 7 -2.30 5.09 -22.79
CA ASP A 7 -2.31 5.09 -24.27
C ASP A 7 -1.37 4.00 -24.84
N HIS A 8 -0.21 3.78 -24.22
CA HIS A 8 0.71 2.69 -24.60
C HIS A 8 0.09 1.32 -24.33
N ILE A 9 -0.52 1.13 -23.16
CA ILE A 9 -1.22 -0.12 -22.80
C ILE A 9 -2.34 -0.41 -23.81
N VAL A 10 -3.12 0.59 -24.18
CA VAL A 10 -4.20 0.44 -25.18
C VAL A 10 -3.65 0.03 -26.55
N ARG A 11 -2.48 0.58 -26.96
CA ARG A 11 -1.81 0.14 -28.19
C ARG A 11 -1.36 -1.32 -28.12
N LEU A 12 -0.79 -1.75 -26.98
CA LEU A 12 -0.41 -3.15 -26.77
C LEU A 12 -1.64 -4.09 -26.84
N LYS A 13 -2.77 -3.70 -26.25
CA LYS A 13 -4.03 -4.46 -26.35
C LYS A 13 -4.49 -4.60 -27.80
N LYS A 14 -4.39 -3.54 -28.61
CA LYS A 14 -4.71 -3.61 -30.06
C LYS A 14 -3.79 -4.53 -30.85
N LEU A 15 -2.59 -4.78 -30.35
CA LEU A 15 -1.64 -5.76 -30.94
C LEU A 15 -1.85 -7.19 -30.39
N GLY A 16 -2.90 -7.43 -29.59
CA GLY A 16 -3.25 -8.74 -29.05
C GLY A 16 -2.63 -9.07 -27.70
N VAL A 17 -1.95 -8.12 -27.06
CA VAL A 17 -1.44 -8.32 -25.69
C VAL A 17 -2.60 -8.21 -24.69
N GLN A 18 -2.81 -9.24 -23.90
CA GLN A 18 -3.79 -9.19 -22.81
C GLN A 18 -3.24 -8.35 -21.66
N VAL A 19 -3.98 -7.30 -21.29
CA VAL A 19 -3.69 -6.46 -20.12
C VAL A 19 -5.00 -6.21 -19.39
N ASP A 20 -5.11 -6.75 -18.17
CA ASP A 20 -6.33 -6.66 -17.37
C ASP A 20 -6.26 -5.55 -16.32
N TYR A 21 -5.06 -5.23 -15.85
CA TYR A 21 -4.84 -4.24 -14.79
C TYR A 21 -3.79 -3.20 -15.20
N TYR A 22 -4.01 -1.97 -14.74
CA TYR A 22 -3.02 -0.90 -14.78
C TYR A 22 -2.91 -0.26 -13.40
N MET A 23 -1.77 -0.46 -12.75
CA MET A 23 -1.49 0.10 -11.42
C MET A 23 -0.69 1.39 -11.54
N MET A 24 -1.14 2.42 -10.86
CA MET A 24 -0.37 3.64 -10.64
C MET A 24 0.51 3.45 -9.40
N ASP A 25 1.82 3.50 -9.60
CA ASP A 25 2.81 3.42 -8.53
C ASP A 25 2.86 4.71 -7.71
N ALA A 26 3.79 4.83 -6.77
CA ALA A 26 3.91 5.92 -5.79
C ALA A 26 3.72 7.35 -6.35
N PHE A 27 3.54 8.31 -5.45
CA PHE A 27 3.46 9.77 -5.72
C PHE A 27 2.20 10.30 -6.44
N TRP A 28 1.14 9.50 -6.54
CA TRP A 28 -0.16 9.95 -7.05
C TRP A 28 -0.95 10.79 -6.02
N PHE A 29 -0.65 10.65 -4.74
CA PHE A 29 -1.38 11.19 -3.59
C PHE A 29 -0.79 12.52 -3.10
N ASP A 30 -1.62 13.32 -2.44
CA ASP A 30 -1.21 14.49 -1.69
C ASP A 30 -0.68 14.07 -0.32
N VAL A 31 0.58 14.35 -0.05
CA VAL A 31 1.24 14.02 1.23
C VAL A 31 0.61 14.69 2.45
N ASN A 32 -0.20 15.74 2.26
CA ASN A 32 -0.85 16.45 3.36
C ASN A 32 -2.17 15.80 3.81
N GLU A 33 -2.68 14.81 3.09
CA GLU A 33 -4.05 14.30 3.24
C GLU A 33 -4.14 12.78 3.45
N GLY A 34 -3.05 12.14 3.85
CA GLY A 34 -3.04 10.73 4.26
C GLY A 34 -3.59 9.73 3.22
N TYR A 35 -3.28 9.89 1.96
CA TYR A 35 -3.79 9.14 0.80
C TYR A 35 -5.23 9.49 0.36
N ARG A 36 -5.97 10.34 1.09
CA ARG A 36 -7.38 10.61 0.72
C ARG A 36 -7.54 11.54 -0.46
N LYS A 37 -6.50 12.29 -0.81
CA LYS A 37 -6.53 13.19 -1.96
C LYS A 37 -5.45 12.90 -2.97
N TRP A 38 -5.75 13.22 -4.20
CA TRP A 38 -4.81 13.16 -5.30
C TRP A 38 -3.97 14.41 -5.34
N ARG A 39 -2.75 14.25 -5.75
CA ARG A 39 -1.75 15.31 -5.84
C ARG A 39 -2.19 16.40 -6.82
N PRO A 40 -2.46 17.64 -6.37
CA PRO A 40 -3.17 18.64 -7.17
C PRO A 40 -2.36 19.17 -8.36
N ASP A 41 -1.01 19.19 -8.28
CA ASP A 41 -0.14 19.60 -9.37
C ASP A 41 -0.15 18.61 -10.56
N CYS A 42 -0.42 17.33 -10.30
CA CYS A 42 -0.51 16.29 -11.32
C CYS A 42 -1.96 15.95 -11.69
N TRP A 43 -2.89 16.13 -10.77
CA TRP A 43 -4.29 15.71 -10.86
C TRP A 43 -5.23 16.82 -10.36
N PRO A 44 -5.27 17.99 -11.04
CA PRO A 44 -6.06 19.15 -10.56
C PRO A 44 -7.57 18.87 -10.46
N GLU A 45 -8.07 17.92 -11.27
CA GLU A 45 -9.49 17.48 -11.28
C GLU A 45 -9.67 16.10 -10.62
N GLY A 46 -8.66 15.61 -9.89
CA GLY A 46 -8.66 14.28 -9.31
C GLY A 46 -8.58 13.14 -10.35
N PRO A 47 -8.89 11.89 -9.94
CA PRO A 47 -8.66 10.70 -10.76
C PRO A 47 -9.68 10.44 -11.86
N LYS A 48 -10.77 11.19 -11.92
CA LYS A 48 -11.94 10.87 -12.75
C LYS A 48 -11.58 10.57 -14.20
N ARG A 49 -10.77 11.43 -14.82
CA ARG A 49 -10.34 11.25 -16.21
C ARG A 49 -9.61 9.93 -16.46
N TRP A 50 -8.76 9.53 -15.53
CA TRP A 50 -8.00 8.27 -15.60
C TRP A 50 -8.90 7.07 -15.36
N LEU A 51 -9.77 7.11 -14.36
CA LEU A 51 -10.73 6.04 -14.06
C LEU A 51 -11.69 5.80 -15.22
N ASP A 52 -12.25 6.88 -15.79
CA ASP A 52 -13.15 6.78 -16.95
C ASP A 52 -12.43 6.20 -18.17
N ALA A 53 -11.16 6.56 -18.38
CA ALA A 53 -10.36 6.00 -19.48
C ALA A 53 -10.04 4.51 -19.25
N CYS A 54 -9.65 4.10 -18.06
CA CYS A 54 -9.47 2.69 -17.71
C CYS A 54 -10.76 1.88 -17.95
N LYS A 55 -11.88 2.38 -17.46
CA LYS A 55 -13.19 1.75 -17.64
C LYS A 55 -13.56 1.58 -19.11
N ARG A 56 -13.37 2.62 -19.93
CA ARG A 56 -13.66 2.57 -21.37
C ARG A 56 -12.84 1.51 -22.10
N GLU A 57 -11.59 1.32 -21.69
CA GLU A 57 -10.67 0.37 -22.31
C GLU A 57 -10.75 -1.04 -21.69
N GLY A 58 -11.65 -1.26 -20.73
CA GLY A 58 -11.79 -2.54 -20.02
C GLY A 58 -10.55 -2.91 -19.20
N ILE A 59 -9.85 -1.91 -18.64
CA ILE A 59 -8.67 -2.06 -17.79
C ILE A 59 -9.06 -1.75 -16.36
N LYS A 60 -8.71 -2.63 -15.43
CA LYS A 60 -8.96 -2.45 -14.01
C LYS A 60 -7.86 -1.58 -13.39
N PRO A 61 -8.19 -0.41 -12.81
CA PRO A 61 -7.20 0.47 -12.20
C PRO A 61 -6.71 -0.07 -10.86
N GLY A 62 -5.44 0.15 -10.57
CA GLY A 62 -4.81 -0.17 -9.29
C GLY A 62 -4.04 1.01 -8.70
N LEU A 63 -3.84 1.02 -7.39
CA LEU A 63 -3.09 2.04 -6.67
C LEU A 63 -2.05 1.43 -5.74
N TRP A 64 -0.95 2.14 -5.61
CA TRP A 64 0.13 1.85 -4.68
C TRP A 64 -0.08 2.57 -3.35
N PHE A 65 0.29 1.91 -2.24
CA PHE A 65 0.32 2.45 -0.89
C PHE A 65 1.60 2.04 -0.16
N SER A 66 2.18 2.94 0.62
CA SER A 66 3.07 2.53 1.69
C SER A 66 2.23 1.89 2.79
N THR A 67 2.68 0.77 3.31
CA THR A 67 1.96 0.09 4.40
C THR A 67 1.95 0.95 5.65
N ASN A 68 3.12 1.41 6.10
CA ASN A 68 3.22 2.22 7.31
C ASN A 68 4.49 3.08 7.40
N LEU A 69 5.20 3.32 6.29
CA LEU A 69 6.31 4.27 6.25
C LEU A 69 5.79 5.65 5.82
N LEU A 70 6.12 6.69 6.58
CA LEU A 70 5.74 8.07 6.29
C LEU A 70 6.60 8.71 5.21
N ARG A 71 7.91 8.41 5.18
CA ARG A 71 8.88 9.04 4.28
C ARG A 71 9.20 8.18 3.08
N ILE A 72 8.71 8.56 1.91
CA ILE A 72 8.86 7.80 0.68
C ILE A 72 9.72 8.60 -0.31
N GLY A 73 10.97 8.18 -0.50
CA GLY A 73 11.84 8.79 -1.52
C GLY A 73 12.29 10.23 -1.23
N GLY A 74 12.34 10.65 0.04
CA GLY A 74 12.88 11.95 0.44
C GLY A 74 11.90 12.85 1.21
N GLU A 75 12.38 14.00 1.69
CA GLU A 75 11.60 14.91 2.55
C GLU A 75 10.35 15.48 1.87
N ALA A 76 10.46 15.83 0.60
CA ALA A 76 9.32 16.37 -0.17
C ALA A 76 8.14 15.41 -0.31
N ASN A 77 8.36 14.12 -0.08
CA ASN A 77 7.35 13.07 -0.17
C ASN A 77 7.05 12.44 1.21
N THR A 78 7.35 13.14 2.28
CA THR A 78 6.99 12.70 3.64
C THR A 78 5.53 13.00 3.89
N MET A 79 4.75 11.97 4.18
CA MET A 79 3.34 12.11 4.53
C MET A 79 3.19 12.89 5.82
N LYS A 80 2.35 13.91 5.81
CA LYS A 80 2.06 14.74 6.98
C LYS A 80 1.23 13.95 7.98
N ILE A 81 1.63 14.03 9.23
CA ILE A 81 0.85 13.48 10.34
C ILE A 81 -0.42 14.31 10.49
N ILE A 82 -1.57 13.65 10.50
CA ILE A 82 -2.88 14.26 10.71
C ILE A 82 -3.49 13.76 12.03
N PRO A 83 -4.40 14.53 12.66
CA PRO A 83 -4.94 14.19 13.99
C PRO A 83 -5.55 12.81 14.11
N GLU A 84 -6.16 12.29 13.04
CA GLU A 84 -6.85 11.00 13.04
C GLU A 84 -5.94 9.81 13.36
N TRP A 85 -4.64 9.93 13.11
CA TRP A 85 -3.67 8.86 13.35
C TRP A 85 -2.33 9.32 13.95
N GLU A 86 -2.30 10.53 14.51
CA GLU A 86 -1.10 11.06 15.20
C GLU A 86 -0.61 10.10 16.30
N SER A 87 -1.52 9.49 17.04
CA SER A 87 -1.21 8.53 18.10
C SER A 87 -0.63 7.20 17.57
N SER A 88 -0.60 6.97 16.26
CA SER A 88 0.05 5.80 15.65
C SER A 88 1.54 6.00 15.38
N VAL A 89 2.03 7.24 15.46
CA VAL A 89 3.44 7.53 15.12
C VAL A 89 4.36 6.75 16.04
N ALA A 90 5.26 5.98 15.43
CA ALA A 90 6.24 5.20 16.16
C ALA A 90 7.32 6.11 16.76
N GLU A 91 8.07 5.58 17.72
CA GLU A 91 9.15 6.32 18.40
C GLU A 91 10.21 6.83 17.42
N ASP A 92 10.42 6.15 16.30
CA ASP A 92 11.36 6.55 15.25
C ASP A 92 10.91 7.81 14.46
N GLY A 93 9.65 8.25 14.64
CA GLY A 93 9.07 9.39 13.95
C GLY A 93 8.85 9.20 12.43
N THR A 94 9.12 8.01 11.90
CA THR A 94 9.10 7.72 10.44
C THR A 94 8.15 6.60 10.06
N THR A 95 7.79 5.75 11.01
CA THR A 95 6.86 4.64 10.80
C THR A 95 5.60 4.77 11.65
N LEU A 96 4.58 3.99 11.34
CA LEU A 96 3.28 4.00 12.00
C LEU A 96 2.95 2.63 12.56
N CYS A 97 2.58 2.59 13.84
CA CYS A 97 2.06 1.41 14.50
C CYS A 97 0.70 1.03 13.89
N LEU A 98 0.51 -0.24 13.53
CA LEU A 98 -0.71 -0.71 12.88
C LEU A 98 -1.79 -1.17 13.87
N PHE A 99 -1.41 -1.59 15.08
CA PHE A 99 -2.35 -2.08 16.09
C PHE A 99 -2.81 -1.02 17.09
N ARG A 100 -2.27 0.22 17.02
CA ARG A 100 -2.62 1.35 17.89
C ARG A 100 -2.73 2.66 17.11
N GLY A 101 -3.47 3.62 17.67
CA GLY A 101 -3.46 5.02 17.28
C GLY A 101 -4.29 5.40 16.05
N GLY A 102 -4.99 4.47 15.41
CA GLY A 102 -6.01 4.77 14.39
C GLY A 102 -5.52 4.77 12.93
N TYR A 103 -4.21 4.70 12.65
CA TYR A 103 -3.72 4.72 11.27
C TYR A 103 -4.29 3.59 10.41
N LEU A 104 -4.26 2.35 10.91
CA LEU A 104 -4.78 1.20 10.14
C LEU A 104 -6.27 1.39 9.81
N HIS A 105 -7.05 1.92 10.74
CA HIS A 105 -8.46 2.23 10.48
C HIS A 105 -8.63 3.29 9.37
N HIS A 106 -7.85 4.38 9.44
CA HIS A 106 -7.81 5.41 8.40
C HIS A 106 -7.41 4.82 7.04
N LEU A 107 -6.40 3.95 7.00
CA LEU A 107 -5.96 3.27 5.78
C LEU A 107 -7.08 2.42 5.19
N MET A 108 -7.76 1.60 6.00
CA MET A 108 -8.87 0.74 5.53
C MET A 108 -10.05 1.55 5.00
N GLN A 109 -10.40 2.65 5.65
CA GLN A 109 -11.43 3.59 5.14
C GLN A 109 -11.03 4.19 3.79
N THR A 110 -9.75 4.53 3.65
CA THR A 110 -9.20 5.08 2.41
C THR A 110 -9.23 4.05 1.28
N LEU A 111 -8.86 2.79 1.54
CA LEU A 111 -8.98 1.71 0.56
C LEU A 111 -10.43 1.49 0.14
N GLN A 112 -11.38 1.51 1.11
CA GLN A 112 -12.80 1.35 0.79
C GLN A 112 -13.30 2.48 -0.11
N MET A 113 -12.96 3.72 0.20
CA MET A 113 -13.29 4.88 -0.65
C MET A 113 -12.80 4.68 -2.10
N TYR A 114 -11.58 4.17 -2.29
CA TYR A 114 -11.05 3.91 -3.62
C TYR A 114 -11.67 2.68 -4.30
N ALA A 115 -11.97 1.63 -3.56
CA ALA A 115 -12.70 0.47 -4.08
C ALA A 115 -14.09 0.88 -4.59
N ASP A 116 -14.79 1.75 -3.85
CA ASP A 116 -16.08 2.30 -4.24
C ASP A 116 -16.00 3.20 -5.49
N MET A 117 -14.85 3.86 -5.71
CA MET A 117 -14.55 4.60 -6.96
C MET A 117 -14.21 3.68 -8.14
N GLY A 118 -14.02 2.38 -7.92
CA GLY A 118 -13.72 1.39 -8.96
C GLY A 118 -12.27 0.95 -9.04
N ILE A 119 -11.42 1.26 -8.06
CA ILE A 119 -10.08 0.67 -7.94
C ILE A 119 -10.22 -0.82 -7.64
N LYS A 120 -9.48 -1.66 -8.35
CA LYS A 120 -9.56 -3.12 -8.30
C LYS A 120 -8.25 -3.81 -7.96
N MET A 121 -7.23 -3.05 -7.61
CA MET A 121 -5.95 -3.60 -7.16
C MET A 121 -5.26 -2.62 -6.22
N PHE A 122 -4.72 -3.14 -5.12
CA PHE A 122 -3.89 -2.39 -4.18
C PHE A 122 -2.52 -3.07 -4.02
N LYS A 123 -1.45 -2.31 -4.24
CA LYS A 123 -0.08 -2.72 -3.94
C LYS A 123 0.35 -2.10 -2.63
N PHE A 124 0.77 -2.93 -1.68
CA PHE A 124 1.38 -2.52 -0.43
C PHE A 124 2.89 -2.65 -0.48
N ASP A 125 3.57 -1.60 -0.07
CA ASP A 125 5.00 -1.49 -0.04
C ASP A 125 5.46 -0.95 1.33
N PHE A 126 6.75 -1.08 1.65
CA PHE A 126 7.35 -0.53 2.87
C PHE A 126 6.59 -0.90 4.16
N ALA A 127 6.53 -2.19 4.47
CA ALA A 127 5.93 -2.69 5.68
C ALA A 127 6.99 -2.89 6.78
N TYR A 128 6.81 -2.16 7.90
CA TYR A 128 7.67 -2.19 9.08
C TYR A 128 6.85 -2.67 10.27
N PHE A 129 6.90 -3.96 10.56
CA PHE A 129 6.09 -4.57 11.62
C PHE A 129 6.70 -4.39 13.02
N ASP A 130 7.91 -3.93 13.12
CA ASP A 130 8.58 -3.51 14.37
C ASP A 130 8.19 -2.09 14.81
N ALA A 131 7.39 -1.37 14.02
CA ALA A 131 6.91 -0.04 14.34
C ALA A 131 6.14 -0.01 15.66
N ALA A 132 6.63 0.77 16.63
CA ALA A 132 6.07 0.84 17.98
C ALA A 132 5.87 2.28 18.44
N THR A 133 4.68 2.60 18.94
CA THR A 133 4.49 3.85 19.68
C THR A 133 5.37 3.87 20.94
N PRO A 134 5.75 5.04 21.47
CA PRO A 134 6.57 5.12 22.69
C PRO A 134 6.03 4.28 23.85
N ASP A 135 4.72 4.29 24.06
CA ASP A 135 4.08 3.49 25.10
C ASP A 135 4.19 1.97 24.81
N ALA A 136 3.95 1.53 23.58
CA ALA A 136 4.09 0.11 23.22
C ALA A 136 5.53 -0.35 23.43
N LYS A 137 6.50 0.45 23.03
CA LYS A 137 7.93 0.12 23.20
C LYS A 137 8.36 -0.01 24.66
N CYS A 138 7.75 0.78 25.55
CA CYS A 138 8.02 0.71 26.99
C CYS A 138 7.35 -0.49 27.69
N THR A 139 6.26 -1.02 27.15
CA THR A 139 5.39 -1.97 27.85
C THR A 139 5.35 -3.36 27.21
N MET A 140 5.90 -3.55 26.01
CA MET A 140 5.81 -4.79 25.25
C MET A 140 7.19 -5.29 24.81
N LEU A 141 7.32 -6.60 24.58
CA LEU A 141 8.50 -7.17 23.94
C LEU A 141 8.48 -6.85 22.43
N PRO A 142 9.67 -6.69 21.80
CA PRO A 142 9.76 -6.44 20.35
C PRO A 142 9.05 -7.50 19.50
N THR A 143 9.13 -8.77 19.90
CA THR A 143 8.44 -9.87 19.22
C THR A 143 6.91 -9.73 19.28
N ASP A 144 6.38 -9.26 20.42
CA ASP A 144 4.95 -9.07 20.61
C ASP A 144 4.45 -7.87 19.79
N ILE A 145 5.25 -6.81 19.70
CA ILE A 145 4.97 -5.64 18.85
C ILE A 145 4.87 -6.07 17.39
N GLU A 146 5.84 -6.83 16.91
CA GLU A 146 5.87 -7.34 15.54
C GLU A 146 4.62 -8.20 15.25
N GLU A 147 4.29 -9.14 16.13
CA GLU A 147 3.13 -10.00 15.98
C GLU A 147 1.80 -9.23 16.04
N GLN A 148 1.68 -8.23 16.92
CA GLN A 148 0.48 -7.40 17.00
C GLN A 148 0.27 -6.58 15.72
N ASN A 149 1.32 -5.98 15.15
CA ASN A 149 1.25 -5.26 13.89
C ASN A 149 0.84 -6.19 12.73
N LYS A 150 1.46 -7.37 12.62
CA LYS A 150 1.12 -8.37 11.59
C LYS A 150 -0.34 -8.81 11.71
N ASN A 151 -0.76 -9.21 12.91
CA ASN A 151 -2.11 -9.69 13.17
C ASN A 151 -3.17 -8.61 12.90
N ALA A 152 -2.91 -7.36 13.28
CA ALA A 152 -3.80 -6.25 12.99
C ALA A 152 -3.98 -6.04 11.48
N PHE A 153 -2.87 -6.01 10.74
CA PHE A 153 -2.89 -5.83 9.29
C PHE A 153 -3.59 -6.99 8.58
N ILE A 154 -3.24 -8.25 8.91
CA ILE A 154 -3.85 -9.44 8.32
C ILE A 154 -5.37 -9.44 8.56
N SER A 155 -5.80 -9.17 9.79
CA SER A 155 -7.22 -9.15 10.13
C SER A 155 -7.98 -8.07 9.36
N ALA A 156 -7.40 -6.87 9.25
CA ALA A 156 -8.01 -5.76 8.53
C ALA A 156 -8.15 -6.05 7.02
N ILE A 157 -7.11 -6.63 6.39
CA ILE A 157 -7.16 -6.99 4.97
C ILE A 157 -8.14 -8.15 4.73
N LYS A 158 -8.19 -9.16 5.60
CA LYS A 158 -9.20 -10.24 5.50
C LYS A 158 -10.62 -9.70 5.52
N GLU A 159 -10.91 -8.80 6.46
CA GLU A 159 -12.22 -8.16 6.54
C GLU A 159 -12.53 -7.33 5.30
N PHE A 160 -11.56 -6.57 4.80
CA PHE A 160 -11.70 -5.81 3.56
C PHE A 160 -11.98 -6.73 2.37
N ARG A 161 -11.22 -7.81 2.19
CA ARG A 161 -11.39 -8.79 1.10
C ARG A 161 -12.76 -9.47 1.15
N TYR A 162 -13.26 -9.78 2.35
CA TYR A 162 -14.60 -10.34 2.51
C TYR A 162 -15.68 -9.42 1.93
N ARG A 163 -15.53 -8.11 2.11
CA ARG A 163 -16.46 -7.10 1.57
C ARG A 163 -16.21 -6.76 0.09
N ASN A 164 -14.98 -6.95 -0.38
CA ASN A 164 -14.53 -6.57 -1.73
C ASN A 164 -13.80 -7.75 -2.40
N PRO A 165 -14.48 -8.88 -2.71
CA PRO A 165 -13.82 -10.11 -3.16
C PRO A 165 -13.19 -10.01 -4.56
N ASP A 166 -13.51 -8.99 -5.33
CA ASP A 166 -13.00 -8.74 -6.68
C ASP A 166 -11.79 -7.76 -6.71
N VAL A 167 -11.30 -7.35 -5.54
CA VAL A 167 -10.12 -6.49 -5.40
C VAL A 167 -8.89 -7.35 -5.16
N LEU A 168 -7.83 -7.16 -5.97
CA LEU A 168 -6.54 -7.84 -5.82
C LEU A 168 -5.60 -7.09 -4.89
N PHE A 169 -4.78 -7.84 -4.17
CA PHE A 169 -3.75 -7.32 -3.28
C PHE A 169 -2.36 -7.84 -3.65
N ILE A 170 -1.40 -6.91 -3.73
CA ILE A 170 0.00 -7.20 -3.99
C ILE A 170 0.82 -6.80 -2.77
N GLY A 171 1.55 -7.75 -2.17
CA GLY A 171 2.55 -7.49 -1.13
C GLY A 171 3.93 -7.29 -1.77
N TYR A 172 4.59 -6.16 -1.46
CA TYR A 172 5.91 -5.88 -1.99
C TYR A 172 6.96 -5.90 -0.86
N ASN A 173 7.70 -4.80 -0.60
CA ASN A 173 8.74 -4.80 0.42
C ASN A 173 8.19 -4.91 1.85
N GLY A 174 8.81 -5.77 2.66
CA GLY A 174 8.47 -6.01 4.06
C GLY A 174 7.58 -7.23 4.32
N PHE A 175 7.07 -7.90 3.27
CA PHE A 175 6.20 -9.07 3.44
C PHE A 175 6.90 -10.40 3.13
N GLY A 176 7.90 -10.43 2.30
CA GLY A 176 8.57 -11.68 1.95
C GLY A 176 9.94 -11.48 1.35
N GLY A 177 10.19 -10.31 0.76
CA GLY A 177 11.50 -9.88 0.29
C GLY A 177 12.08 -8.83 1.23
N ASP A 178 13.33 -9.00 1.61
CA ASP A 178 14.05 -8.03 2.41
C ASP A 178 14.90 -7.15 1.48
N MET A 179 14.52 -5.89 1.31
CA MET A 179 15.30 -4.94 0.50
C MET A 179 16.68 -4.66 1.10
N GLU A 180 16.81 -4.75 2.41
CA GLU A 180 18.07 -4.45 3.08
C GLU A 180 19.07 -5.60 3.00
N ASN A 181 18.63 -6.79 2.62
CA ASN A 181 19.45 -8.00 2.67
C ASN A 181 19.71 -8.60 1.29
N THR A 182 20.23 -7.78 0.38
CA THR A 182 20.72 -8.24 -0.93
C THR A 182 21.87 -9.26 -0.81
N VAL A 183 22.50 -9.39 0.37
CA VAL A 183 23.65 -10.27 0.62
C VAL A 183 23.26 -11.64 1.17
N THR A 184 22.06 -11.78 1.78
CA THR A 184 21.60 -13.07 2.33
C THR A 184 20.10 -13.31 2.12
N PRO A 185 19.62 -13.40 0.88
CA PRO A 185 18.19 -13.51 0.57
C PRO A 185 17.51 -14.77 1.12
N PHE A 186 18.26 -15.76 1.55
CA PHE A 186 17.74 -17.08 1.96
C PHE A 186 17.59 -17.28 3.48
N ARG A 187 17.80 -16.25 4.30
CA ARG A 187 17.78 -16.40 5.77
C ARG A 187 16.48 -16.04 6.46
N LYS A 188 15.55 -15.36 5.80
CA LYS A 188 14.22 -15.09 6.38
C LYS A 188 13.19 -15.99 5.70
N THR A 189 12.56 -16.83 6.49
CA THR A 189 11.38 -17.57 6.07
C THR A 189 10.25 -16.59 5.84
N VAL A 190 9.62 -16.68 4.68
CA VAL A 190 8.38 -15.94 4.40
C VAL A 190 7.31 -16.38 5.41
N ASP A 191 6.68 -15.43 6.05
CA ASP A 191 5.52 -15.71 6.91
C ASP A 191 4.34 -16.14 6.03
N LEU A 192 3.95 -17.40 6.10
CA LEU A 192 2.92 -17.97 5.24
C LEU A 192 1.54 -17.35 5.43
N ARG A 193 1.32 -16.62 6.54
CA ARG A 193 0.05 -15.88 6.77
C ARG A 193 -0.19 -14.81 5.71
N TRP A 194 0.86 -14.29 5.05
CA TRP A 194 0.71 -13.34 3.96
C TRP A 194 -0.03 -13.94 2.75
N LEU A 195 0.09 -15.26 2.52
CA LEU A 195 -0.61 -15.96 1.44
C LEU A 195 -2.14 -15.96 1.63
N GLU A 196 -2.62 -15.69 2.84
CA GLU A 196 -4.05 -15.60 3.12
C GLU A 196 -4.66 -14.27 2.67
N ILE A 197 -3.84 -13.24 2.46
CA ILE A 197 -4.29 -11.89 2.18
C ILE A 197 -3.78 -11.30 0.86
N PHE A 198 -2.69 -11.80 0.31
CA PHE A 198 -2.13 -11.35 -0.96
C PHE A 198 -2.37 -12.36 -2.09
N ASP A 199 -2.75 -11.84 -3.25
CA ASP A 199 -2.89 -12.63 -4.48
C ASP A 199 -1.52 -12.85 -5.15
N THR A 200 -0.57 -11.94 -4.91
CA THR A 200 0.82 -12.07 -5.32
C THR A 200 1.74 -11.34 -4.35
N MET A 201 2.96 -11.83 -4.21
CA MET A 201 3.98 -11.24 -3.34
C MET A 201 5.33 -11.18 -4.04
N TYR A 202 6.07 -10.10 -3.76
CA TYR A 202 7.47 -10.02 -4.10
C TYR A 202 8.30 -10.76 -3.03
N CYS A 203 9.02 -11.78 -3.45
CA CYS A 203 9.83 -12.62 -2.57
C CYS A 203 11.34 -12.41 -2.76
N GLY A 204 11.74 -11.28 -3.32
CA GLY A 204 13.13 -10.97 -3.61
C GLY A 204 13.53 -11.28 -5.07
N ASP A 205 14.67 -10.71 -5.46
CA ASP A 205 15.27 -10.96 -6.77
C ASP A 205 16.14 -12.23 -6.68
N PRO A 206 15.85 -13.30 -7.44
CA PRO A 206 16.72 -14.46 -7.51
C PRO A 206 18.00 -14.07 -8.25
N ARG A 207 19.05 -13.74 -7.52
CA ARG A 207 20.40 -13.54 -8.05
C ARG A 207 21.29 -14.73 -7.72
#